data_3230dfb39d90bd0f2339aa22d2163f53
#
_entry.id   3230dfb39d90bd0f2339aa22d2163f53
#
_cell.length_a   1.000
_cell.length_b   1.000
_cell.length_c   1.000
_cell.angle_alpha   90.00
_cell.angle_beta   90.00
_cell.angle_gamma   90.00
#
_symmetry.space_group_name_H-M   'P 1'
#
loop_
_entity.id
_entity.type
_entity.pdbx_description
1 polymer ?
#
loop_
_entity_poly.entity_id
_entity_poly.type
_entity_poly.pdbx_seq_one_letter_code
_entity_poly.pdbx_strand_id
1 'polypeptide(L)'
;MELTQSMLNDLLDRIDTPSGSLHLSLDTDPHVLVDRLADRYGAPRTLVLDGFTDPTVDESRGSALLAVLEGRGETIRAWAYGGQWIGAGTARDAQGVVRPVLAAAPRRVQVPATGGTGRDEDWVERLIAITAWTSPPQRPDIDWAQIEARAGTRLPGDYKRMVETFGEGAFDGFLTLNQEPWTHLREVGLLIWASTEHEDLYCWQTDDSTDPDRWSVAIRTFDDEVVPFDCSAAEFICRILLDPHHPFTMARYFDTHWFMNYRESE
;
A
#
# COMPACT_ATOMS: atom_id res chain seq x y z
N MET A 1 -14.80 6.51 -32.44
CA MET A 1 -15.51 5.25 -32.18
C MET A 1 -15.93 5.31 -30.72
N GLU A 2 -17.22 5.41 -30.46
CA GLU A 2 -17.76 5.45 -29.11
C GLU A 2 -17.42 4.12 -28.39
N LEU A 3 -16.80 4.20 -27.23
CA LEU A 3 -16.48 3.02 -26.41
C LEU A 3 -17.79 2.46 -25.85
N THR A 4 -18.23 1.31 -26.34
CA THR A 4 -19.31 0.57 -25.70
C THR A 4 -18.82 -0.04 -24.38
N GLN A 5 -19.73 -0.30 -23.44
CA GLN A 5 -19.43 -0.94 -22.16
C GLN A 5 -18.68 -2.28 -22.35
N SER A 6 -19.05 -3.07 -23.35
CA SER A 6 -18.39 -4.35 -23.66
C SER A 6 -16.94 -4.14 -24.11
N MET A 7 -16.70 -3.18 -24.99
CA MET A 7 -15.34 -2.86 -25.46
C MET A 7 -14.43 -2.36 -24.33
N LEU A 8 -15.00 -1.59 -23.41
CA LEU A 8 -14.24 -1.14 -22.24
C LEU A 8 -13.89 -2.30 -21.31
N ASN A 9 -14.82 -3.20 -21.03
CA ASN A 9 -14.56 -4.37 -20.21
C ASN A 9 -13.50 -5.28 -20.84
N ASP A 10 -13.60 -5.56 -22.15
CA ASP A 10 -12.59 -6.36 -22.88
C ASP A 10 -11.21 -5.70 -22.84
N LEU A 11 -11.16 -4.37 -22.86
CA LEU A 11 -9.93 -3.60 -22.76
C LEU A 11 -9.33 -3.69 -21.34
N LEU A 12 -10.17 -3.57 -20.30
CA LEU A 12 -9.75 -3.68 -18.91
C LEU A 12 -9.23 -5.09 -18.58
N ASP A 13 -9.88 -6.13 -19.11
CA ASP A 13 -9.42 -7.52 -18.92
C ASP A 13 -8.05 -7.77 -19.60
N ARG A 14 -7.78 -7.06 -20.71
CA ARG A 14 -6.45 -7.09 -21.34
C ARG A 14 -5.40 -6.32 -20.55
N ILE A 15 -5.78 -5.24 -19.87
CA ILE A 15 -4.89 -4.47 -19.00
C ILE A 15 -4.53 -5.28 -17.75
N ASP A 16 -5.46 -6.02 -17.18
CA ASP A 16 -5.23 -6.86 -16.00
C ASP A 16 -4.26 -8.02 -16.29
N THR A 17 -4.07 -8.36 -17.57
CA THR A 17 -3.11 -9.39 -17.98
C THR A 17 -1.78 -8.72 -18.36
N PRO A 18 -0.67 -8.97 -17.66
CA PRO A 18 0.63 -8.36 -17.93
C PRO A 18 1.12 -8.69 -19.36
N SER A 19 0.92 -7.80 -20.30
CA SER A 19 1.25 -8.04 -21.72
C SER A 19 2.07 -6.91 -22.38
N GLY A 20 2.68 -6.04 -21.58
CA GLY A 20 3.48 -4.93 -22.10
C GLY A 20 2.80 -3.56 -21.95
N SER A 21 3.36 -2.56 -22.61
CA SER A 21 2.83 -1.19 -22.56
C SER A 21 1.69 -0.98 -23.54
N LEU A 22 0.69 -0.22 -23.14
CA LEU A 22 -0.48 0.13 -23.96
C LEU A 22 -0.66 1.65 -23.94
N HIS A 23 -0.94 2.23 -25.11
CA HIS A 23 -1.37 3.63 -25.25
C HIS A 23 -2.50 3.69 -26.25
N LEU A 24 -3.66 4.19 -25.81
CA LEU A 24 -4.84 4.35 -26.66
C LEU A 24 -5.39 5.76 -26.50
N SER A 25 -5.56 6.44 -27.63
CA SER A 25 -6.41 7.65 -27.71
C SER A 25 -7.86 7.25 -27.92
N LEU A 26 -8.74 7.79 -27.09
CA LEU A 26 -10.14 7.41 -27.04
C LEU A 26 -11.03 8.57 -27.52
N ASP A 27 -12.21 8.22 -27.98
CA ASP A 27 -13.26 9.18 -28.32
C ASP A 27 -14.39 9.04 -27.29
N THR A 28 -14.07 9.47 -26.06
CA THR A 28 -14.98 9.39 -24.92
C THR A 28 -14.68 10.53 -23.95
N ASP A 29 -15.59 10.81 -23.02
CA ASP A 29 -15.33 11.75 -21.94
C ASP A 29 -14.27 11.19 -21.00
N PRO A 30 -13.15 11.90 -20.75
CA PRO A 30 -12.11 11.42 -19.84
C PRO A 30 -12.62 11.21 -18.40
N HIS A 31 -13.63 11.97 -17.95
CA HIS A 31 -14.21 11.78 -16.61
C HIS A 31 -14.95 10.45 -16.50
N VAL A 32 -15.74 10.09 -17.52
CA VAL A 32 -16.43 8.79 -17.55
C VAL A 32 -15.44 7.64 -17.52
N LEU A 33 -14.32 7.77 -18.21
CA LEU A 33 -13.27 6.75 -18.19
C LEU A 33 -12.63 6.63 -16.81
N VAL A 34 -12.28 7.75 -16.18
CA VAL A 34 -11.70 7.79 -14.83
C VAL A 34 -12.64 7.20 -13.79
N ASP A 35 -13.93 7.56 -13.82
CA ASP A 35 -14.94 7.03 -12.89
C ASP A 35 -15.06 5.51 -13.00
N ARG A 36 -15.07 4.98 -14.23
CA ARG A 36 -15.12 3.52 -14.46
C ARG A 36 -13.88 2.77 -13.94
N LEU A 37 -12.72 3.39 -14.11
CA LEU A 37 -11.48 2.82 -13.58
C LEU A 37 -11.46 2.91 -12.06
N ALA A 38 -11.97 4.00 -11.48
CA ALA A 38 -12.09 4.14 -10.03
C ALA A 38 -13.05 3.10 -9.42
N ASP A 39 -14.16 2.79 -10.09
CA ASP A 39 -15.08 1.71 -9.67
C ASP A 39 -14.38 0.33 -9.64
N ARG A 40 -13.42 0.09 -10.56
CA ARG A 40 -12.71 -1.20 -10.64
C ARG A 40 -11.45 -1.26 -9.77
N TYR A 41 -10.68 -0.19 -9.73
CA TYR A 41 -9.34 -0.17 -9.12
C TYR A 41 -9.23 0.68 -7.86
N GLY A 42 -10.31 1.33 -7.45
CA GLY A 42 -10.35 2.23 -6.29
C GLY A 42 -9.89 3.66 -6.62
N ALA A 43 -9.64 4.46 -5.58
CA ALA A 43 -9.27 5.86 -5.75
C ALA A 43 -7.95 6.04 -6.53
N PRO A 44 -7.91 6.89 -7.56
CA PRO A 44 -6.70 7.16 -8.33
C PRO A 44 -5.79 8.18 -7.65
N ARG A 45 -4.51 8.15 -8.01
CA ARG A 45 -3.58 9.26 -7.79
C ARG A 45 -3.51 10.16 -9.03
N THR A 46 -3.24 11.45 -8.81
CA THR A 46 -3.04 12.39 -9.91
C THR A 46 -1.56 12.47 -10.24
N LEU A 47 -1.20 12.10 -11.47
CA LEU A 47 0.08 12.42 -12.06
C LEU A 47 -0.09 13.68 -12.89
N VAL A 48 0.58 14.75 -12.50
CA VAL A 48 0.58 16.02 -13.26
C VAL A 48 1.96 16.20 -13.86
N LEU A 49 2.02 16.39 -15.17
CA LEU A 49 3.27 16.44 -15.92
C LEU A 49 3.82 17.86 -16.08
N ASP A 50 3.18 18.88 -15.53
CA ASP A 50 3.54 20.29 -15.67
C ASP A 50 4.41 20.85 -14.54
N GLY A 51 5.05 19.99 -13.73
CA GLY A 51 5.96 20.39 -12.65
C GLY A 51 5.33 20.43 -11.26
N PHE A 52 4.07 20.08 -11.10
CA PHE A 52 3.41 19.83 -9.83
C PHE A 52 3.02 18.36 -9.73
N THR A 53 3.99 17.49 -9.53
CA THR A 53 3.73 16.12 -9.12
C THR A 53 3.15 16.13 -7.71
N ASP A 54 2.14 15.30 -7.47
CA ASP A 54 1.73 14.96 -6.11
C ASP A 54 3.01 14.54 -5.35
N PRO A 55 3.42 15.25 -4.29
CA PRO A 55 4.67 14.99 -3.58
C PRO A 55 4.77 13.57 -3.02
N THR A 56 3.66 12.84 -2.97
CA THR A 56 3.61 11.42 -2.57
C THR A 56 3.92 10.46 -3.72
N VAL A 57 4.02 10.94 -4.97
CA VAL A 57 4.39 10.14 -6.15
C VAL A 57 5.75 10.61 -6.63
N ASP A 58 6.79 9.88 -6.25
CA ASP A 58 8.14 10.05 -6.80
C ASP A 58 8.11 9.86 -8.32
N GLU A 59 8.79 10.73 -9.08
CA GLU A 59 8.90 10.64 -10.55
C GLU A 59 9.36 9.25 -11.03
N SER A 60 10.19 8.56 -10.24
CA SER A 60 10.66 7.22 -10.54
C SER A 60 9.54 6.17 -10.52
N ARG A 61 8.47 6.41 -9.79
CA ARG A 61 7.39 5.44 -9.54
C ARG A 61 6.31 5.43 -10.60
N GLY A 62 6.07 6.56 -11.24
CA GLY A 62 5.18 6.69 -12.40
C GLY A 62 5.92 6.75 -13.73
N SER A 63 7.26 6.70 -13.74
CA SER A 63 8.09 6.91 -14.92
C SER A 63 7.77 5.95 -16.07
N ALA A 64 7.45 4.70 -15.77
CA ALA A 64 7.07 3.73 -16.80
C ALA A 64 5.77 4.12 -17.51
N LEU A 65 4.77 4.62 -16.78
CA LEU A 65 3.52 5.10 -17.35
C LEU A 65 3.72 6.41 -18.14
N LEU A 66 4.52 7.34 -17.57
CA LEU A 66 4.83 8.61 -18.23
C LEU A 66 5.64 8.39 -19.52
N ALA A 67 6.52 7.39 -19.56
CA ALA A 67 7.26 7.01 -20.76
C ALA A 67 6.34 6.55 -21.89
N VAL A 68 5.27 5.82 -21.58
CA VAL A 68 4.27 5.38 -22.57
C VAL A 68 3.51 6.56 -23.18
N LEU A 69 3.33 7.63 -22.42
CA LEU A 69 2.69 8.88 -22.86
C LEU A 69 3.66 9.82 -23.58
N GLU A 70 4.95 9.47 -23.68
CA GLU A 70 6.01 10.23 -24.37
C GLU A 70 6.09 11.71 -23.93
N GLY A 71 5.82 11.99 -22.63
CA GLY A 71 5.80 13.35 -22.10
C GLY A 71 4.65 14.23 -22.61
N ARG A 72 3.64 13.65 -23.25
CA ARG A 72 2.50 14.36 -23.82
C ARG A 72 1.25 14.35 -22.94
N GLY A 73 1.29 13.69 -21.79
CA GLY A 73 0.19 13.72 -20.82
C GLY A 73 -0.01 15.13 -20.24
N GLU A 74 -1.24 15.53 -19.99
CA GLU A 74 -1.57 16.78 -19.31
C GLU A 74 -2.01 16.52 -17.88
N THR A 75 -3.08 15.78 -17.72
CA THR A 75 -3.59 15.36 -16.42
C THR A 75 -3.91 13.89 -16.48
N ILE A 76 -3.16 13.07 -15.75
CA ILE A 76 -3.33 11.63 -15.73
C ILE A 76 -3.73 11.20 -14.32
N ARG A 77 -4.82 10.47 -14.21
CA ARG A 77 -5.20 9.70 -13.02
C ARG A 77 -4.60 8.33 -13.15
N ALA A 78 -3.88 7.88 -12.13
CA ALA A 78 -3.11 6.65 -12.18
C ALA A 78 -3.48 5.68 -11.06
N TRP A 79 -3.40 4.40 -11.38
CA TRP A 79 -3.58 3.27 -10.47
C TRP A 79 -2.39 2.33 -10.59
N ALA A 80 -1.90 1.87 -9.47
CA ALA A 80 -0.96 0.75 -9.39
C ALA A 80 -1.76 -0.50 -9.03
N TYR A 81 -1.94 -1.41 -9.98
CA TYR A 81 -2.75 -2.61 -9.77
C TYR A 81 -2.04 -3.86 -10.28
N GLY A 82 -1.76 -4.79 -9.39
CA GLY A 82 -0.98 -5.98 -9.72
C GLY A 82 0.38 -5.63 -10.32
N GLY A 83 0.70 -6.26 -11.44
CA GLY A 83 1.93 -6.00 -12.21
C GLY A 83 1.83 -4.87 -13.23
N GLN A 84 0.83 -3.98 -13.12
CA GLN A 84 0.58 -2.91 -14.10
C GLN A 84 0.41 -1.53 -13.44
N TRP A 85 0.95 -0.52 -14.10
CA TRP A 85 0.51 0.85 -13.97
C TRP A 85 -0.62 1.10 -14.97
N ILE A 86 -1.71 1.71 -14.53
CA ILE A 86 -2.85 2.08 -15.36
C ILE A 86 -3.03 3.59 -15.27
N GLY A 87 -3.19 4.28 -16.39
CA GLY A 87 -3.38 5.72 -16.44
C GLY A 87 -4.51 6.11 -17.35
N ALA A 88 -5.37 7.02 -16.90
CA ALA A 88 -6.41 7.62 -17.72
C ALA A 88 -6.49 9.13 -17.51
N GLY A 89 -6.81 9.85 -18.55
CA GLY A 89 -6.91 11.30 -18.52
C GLY A 89 -6.80 11.91 -19.88
N THR A 90 -5.98 12.97 -20.01
CA THR A 90 -5.79 13.69 -21.28
C THR A 90 -4.32 13.76 -21.67
N ALA A 91 -4.04 13.65 -22.96
CA ALA A 91 -2.71 13.84 -23.54
C ALA A 91 -2.81 14.57 -24.89
N ARG A 92 -1.73 15.24 -25.30
CA ARG A 92 -1.62 15.87 -26.62
C ARG A 92 -1.23 14.84 -27.67
N ASP A 93 -1.96 14.82 -28.79
CA ASP A 93 -1.53 14.04 -29.94
C ASP A 93 -0.36 14.73 -30.70
N ALA A 94 0.13 14.09 -31.76
CA ALA A 94 1.23 14.62 -32.57
C ALA A 94 0.93 15.96 -33.24
N GLN A 95 -0.35 16.34 -33.33
CA GLN A 95 -0.83 17.61 -33.86
C GLN A 95 -1.08 18.66 -32.76
N GLY A 96 -0.79 18.32 -31.48
CA GLY A 96 -0.99 19.18 -30.32
C GLY A 96 -2.44 19.26 -29.83
N VAL A 97 -3.33 18.41 -30.36
CA VAL A 97 -4.75 18.36 -29.95
C VAL A 97 -4.87 17.50 -28.71
N VAL A 98 -5.54 18.02 -27.68
CA VAL A 98 -5.80 17.29 -26.42
C VAL A 98 -6.87 16.23 -26.67
N ARG A 99 -6.54 14.99 -26.29
CA ARG A 99 -7.44 13.83 -26.42
C ARG A 99 -7.48 13.00 -25.14
N PRO A 100 -8.62 12.38 -24.85
CA PRO A 100 -8.70 11.36 -23.82
C PRO A 100 -7.78 10.19 -24.14
N VAL A 101 -7.07 9.71 -23.10
CA VAL A 101 -6.14 8.60 -23.24
C VAL A 101 -6.33 7.57 -22.13
N LEU A 102 -6.06 6.32 -22.49
CA LEU A 102 -5.86 5.21 -21.59
C LEU A 102 -4.48 4.63 -21.85
N ALA A 103 -3.67 4.52 -20.83
CA ALA A 103 -2.33 3.98 -20.90
C ALA A 103 -2.14 2.88 -19.87
N ALA A 104 -1.29 1.92 -20.18
CA ALA A 104 -0.82 0.93 -19.22
C ALA A 104 0.67 0.66 -19.43
N ALA A 105 1.39 0.39 -18.34
CA ALA A 105 2.80 0.08 -18.38
C ALA A 105 3.11 -1.01 -17.34
N PRO A 106 4.11 -1.88 -17.59
CA PRO A 106 4.55 -2.87 -16.62
C PRO A 106 5.01 -2.20 -15.33
N ARG A 107 4.55 -2.74 -14.21
CA ARG A 107 4.95 -2.35 -12.87
C ARG A 107 5.92 -3.40 -12.32
N ARG A 108 7.06 -2.97 -11.82
CA ARG A 108 7.96 -3.85 -11.10
C ARG A 108 7.42 -4.07 -9.70
N VAL A 109 6.63 -5.10 -9.53
CA VAL A 109 6.23 -5.56 -8.19
C VAL A 109 7.35 -6.48 -7.70
N GLN A 110 7.97 -6.15 -6.58
CA GLN A 110 8.75 -7.13 -5.85
C GLN A 110 7.75 -8.11 -5.21
N VAL A 111 7.37 -9.13 -5.95
CA VAL A 111 6.61 -10.25 -5.38
C VAL A 111 7.64 -11.12 -4.70
N PRO A 112 7.68 -11.20 -3.37
CA PRO A 112 8.45 -12.23 -2.70
C PRO A 112 7.93 -13.57 -3.21
N ALA A 113 8.84 -14.49 -3.48
CA ALA A 113 8.46 -15.84 -3.87
C ALA A 113 7.35 -16.33 -2.94
N THR A 114 6.27 -16.85 -3.51
CA THR A 114 5.09 -17.36 -2.82
C THR A 114 5.53 -18.32 -1.71
N GLY A 115 5.72 -17.81 -0.52
CA GLY A 115 5.89 -18.55 0.71
C GLY A 115 4.53 -18.82 1.30
N GLY A 116 4.42 -19.83 2.12
CA GLY A 116 3.19 -20.31 2.70
C GLY A 116 2.30 -19.24 3.33
N THR A 117 1.08 -19.59 3.51
CA THR A 117 0.13 -18.85 4.35
C THR A 117 0.14 -19.51 5.73
N GLY A 118 0.60 -18.81 6.77
CA GLY A 118 0.49 -19.34 8.12
C GLY A 118 1.37 -18.62 9.14
N ARG A 119 1.05 -18.82 10.42
CA ARG A 119 1.73 -18.23 11.57
C ARG A 119 3.19 -18.71 11.74
N ASP A 120 3.59 -19.78 11.03
CA ASP A 120 4.94 -20.34 11.07
C ASP A 120 5.92 -19.70 10.05
N GLU A 121 5.42 -18.81 9.19
CA GLU A 121 6.25 -18.09 8.22
C GLU A 121 6.97 -16.92 8.90
N ASP A 122 8.23 -16.68 8.54
CA ASP A 122 8.98 -15.52 9.02
C ASP A 122 8.58 -14.26 8.27
N TRP A 123 7.46 -13.68 8.68
CA TRP A 123 6.88 -12.48 8.07
C TRP A 123 7.76 -11.24 8.24
N VAL A 124 8.59 -11.18 9.28
CA VAL A 124 9.51 -10.05 9.47
C VAL A 124 10.65 -10.10 8.47
N GLU A 125 11.22 -11.28 8.19
CA GLU A 125 12.20 -11.45 7.11
C GLU A 125 11.58 -11.08 5.74
N ARG A 126 10.31 -11.40 5.56
CA ARG A 126 9.59 -11.03 4.35
C ARG A 126 9.42 -9.51 4.22
N LEU A 127 9.11 -8.80 5.31
CA LEU A 127 9.06 -7.33 5.33
C LEU A 127 10.42 -6.71 5.01
N ILE A 128 11.51 -7.25 5.57
CA ILE A 128 12.89 -6.84 5.25
C ILE A 128 13.13 -6.95 3.74
N ALA A 129 12.75 -8.08 3.14
CA ALA A 129 12.92 -8.29 1.70
C ALA A 129 12.04 -7.35 0.85
N ILE A 130 10.76 -7.14 1.24
CA ILE A 130 9.81 -6.27 0.53
C ILE A 130 10.30 -4.82 0.52
N THR A 131 10.78 -4.34 1.68
CA THR A 131 11.24 -2.96 1.85
C THR A 131 12.69 -2.74 1.42
N ALA A 132 13.38 -3.80 0.99
CA ALA A 132 14.82 -3.81 0.73
C ALA A 132 15.63 -3.21 1.90
N TRP A 133 15.19 -3.45 3.14
CA TRP A 133 15.81 -2.93 4.34
C TRP A 133 17.19 -3.55 4.54
N THR A 134 18.22 -2.73 4.63
CA THR A 134 19.63 -3.16 4.75
C THR A 134 20.33 -2.59 5.98
N SER A 135 19.67 -1.70 6.71
CA SER A 135 20.23 -1.13 7.93
C SER A 135 20.32 -2.18 9.04
N PRO A 136 21.30 -2.08 9.95
CA PRO A 136 21.36 -2.96 11.11
C PRO A 136 20.11 -2.76 12.00
N PRO A 137 19.83 -3.70 12.92
CA PRO A 137 18.70 -3.54 13.85
C PRO A 137 18.76 -2.20 14.58
N GLN A 138 17.66 -1.46 14.53
CA GLN A 138 17.59 -0.09 15.02
C GLN A 138 17.43 -0.01 16.56
N ARG A 139 16.84 -1.03 17.14
CA ARG A 139 16.52 -1.08 18.59
C ARG A 139 16.84 -2.45 19.20
N PRO A 140 18.10 -2.96 19.10
CA PRO A 140 18.46 -4.29 19.59
C PRO A 140 18.44 -4.40 21.14
N ASP A 141 18.44 -3.29 21.84
CA ASP A 141 18.55 -3.17 23.30
C ASP A 141 17.29 -2.63 23.98
N ILE A 142 16.14 -2.73 23.32
CA ILE A 142 14.85 -2.28 23.87
C ILE A 142 14.46 -3.09 25.12
N ASP A 143 14.05 -2.40 26.19
CA ASP A 143 13.57 -3.05 27.41
C ASP A 143 12.10 -3.48 27.29
N TRP A 144 11.89 -4.65 26.70
CA TRP A 144 10.57 -5.24 26.54
C TRP A 144 9.86 -5.50 27.86
N ALA A 145 10.60 -5.84 28.93
CA ALA A 145 10.00 -6.08 30.24
C ALA A 145 9.33 -4.83 30.80
N GLN A 146 9.95 -3.66 30.59
CA GLN A 146 9.37 -2.38 30.99
C GLN A 146 8.16 -2.00 30.14
N ILE A 147 8.23 -2.21 28.80
CA ILE A 147 7.12 -1.92 27.89
C ILE A 147 5.93 -2.83 28.20
N GLU A 148 6.14 -4.12 28.37
CA GLU A 148 5.10 -5.10 28.70
C GLU A 148 4.47 -4.82 30.08
N ALA A 149 5.25 -4.36 31.06
CA ALA A 149 4.72 -3.92 32.34
C ALA A 149 3.77 -2.71 32.20
N ARG A 150 4.11 -1.74 31.34
CA ARG A 150 3.23 -0.62 31.03
C ARG A 150 1.98 -1.06 30.25
N ALA A 151 2.16 -1.92 29.28
CA ALA A 151 1.05 -2.49 28.51
C ALA A 151 0.17 -3.42 29.35
N GLY A 152 0.66 -3.89 30.51
CA GLY A 152 -0.01 -4.83 31.41
C GLY A 152 -0.19 -6.24 30.81
N THR A 153 0.61 -6.59 29.80
CA THR A 153 0.57 -7.88 29.11
C THR A 153 1.87 -8.11 28.34
N ARG A 154 2.16 -9.38 28.05
CA ARG A 154 3.20 -9.73 27.06
C ARG A 154 2.77 -9.26 25.68
N LEU A 155 3.74 -9.03 24.78
CA LEU A 155 3.52 -8.59 23.41
C LEU A 155 3.92 -9.70 22.43
N PRO A 156 3.29 -9.72 21.22
CA PRO A 156 3.60 -10.67 20.16
C PRO A 156 5.07 -10.63 19.72
N GLY A 157 5.66 -11.79 19.46
CA GLY A 157 7.06 -11.93 19.11
C GLY A 157 7.41 -11.29 17.77
N ASP A 158 6.52 -11.38 16.77
CA ASP A 158 6.70 -10.74 15.47
C ASP A 158 6.75 -9.20 15.57
N TYR A 159 5.90 -8.62 16.39
CA TYR A 159 5.92 -7.17 16.66
C TYR A 159 7.24 -6.74 17.32
N LYS A 160 7.70 -7.46 18.33
CA LYS A 160 8.98 -7.16 18.97
C LYS A 160 10.12 -7.17 17.95
N ARG A 161 10.17 -8.19 17.12
CA ARG A 161 11.15 -8.26 16.03
C ARG A 161 11.03 -7.12 15.02
N MET A 162 9.80 -6.72 14.64
CA MET A 162 9.62 -5.56 13.76
C MET A 162 10.19 -4.29 14.38
N VAL A 163 9.86 -4.00 15.64
CA VAL A 163 10.37 -2.81 16.35
C VAL A 163 11.89 -2.86 16.54
N GLU A 164 12.46 -4.01 16.86
CA GLU A 164 13.91 -4.20 16.96
C GLU A 164 14.61 -3.97 15.61
N THR A 165 14.01 -4.47 14.53
CA THR A 165 14.56 -4.40 13.17
C THR A 165 14.46 -3.01 12.57
N PHE A 166 13.28 -2.43 12.56
CA PHE A 166 12.98 -1.20 11.84
C PHE A 166 13.05 0.06 12.72
N GLY A 167 12.80 -0.06 14.02
CA GLY A 167 12.67 1.06 14.94
C GLY A 167 11.35 1.80 14.77
N GLU A 168 11.37 3.10 15.09
CA GLU A 168 10.23 3.99 14.92
C GLU A 168 10.21 4.56 13.52
N GLY A 169 9.07 4.47 12.85
CA GLY A 169 8.98 4.94 11.47
C GLY A 169 7.69 4.50 10.79
N ALA A 170 7.66 4.61 9.48
CA ALA A 170 6.47 4.29 8.71
C ALA A 170 6.78 3.45 7.48
N PHE A 171 5.96 2.44 7.22
CA PHE A 171 5.91 1.72 5.96
C PHE A 171 5.25 2.60 4.90
N ASP A 172 5.94 2.78 3.78
CA ASP A 172 5.55 3.64 2.65
C ASP A 172 5.22 5.09 3.04
N GLY A 173 5.73 5.55 4.20
CA GLY A 173 5.41 6.86 4.76
C GLY A 173 3.97 7.02 5.24
N PHE A 174 3.21 5.93 5.34
CA PHE A 174 1.77 5.96 5.63
C PHE A 174 1.39 5.19 6.91
N LEU A 175 1.86 3.96 7.08
CA LEU A 175 1.57 3.15 8.27
C LEU A 175 2.70 3.32 9.28
N THR A 176 2.44 4.09 10.33
CA THR A 176 3.39 4.33 11.42
C THR A 176 3.42 3.17 12.39
N LEU A 177 4.58 2.55 12.56
CA LEU A 177 4.83 1.51 13.56
C LEU A 177 5.14 2.16 14.91
N ASN A 178 4.31 1.91 15.92
CA ASN A 178 4.54 2.40 17.28
C ASN A 178 5.62 1.56 17.97
N GLN A 179 6.57 2.22 18.63
CA GLN A 179 7.56 1.49 19.45
C GLN A 179 6.96 0.86 20.69
N GLU A 180 5.94 1.51 21.25
CA GLU A 180 5.16 1.04 22.38
C GLU A 180 3.69 1.05 22.00
N PRO A 181 2.94 -0.02 22.31
CA PRO A 181 1.51 -0.03 22.04
C PRO A 181 0.77 1.02 22.87
N TRP A 182 -0.24 1.64 22.28
CA TRP A 182 -1.12 2.54 23.00
C TRP A 182 -2.24 1.76 23.68
N THR A 183 -2.48 2.06 24.96
CA THR A 183 -3.34 1.26 25.85
C THR A 183 -4.73 1.83 26.08
N HIS A 184 -5.06 3.00 25.48
CA HIS A 184 -6.31 3.70 25.76
C HIS A 184 -7.58 2.99 25.27
N LEU A 185 -7.47 1.96 24.42
CA LEU A 185 -8.59 1.11 24.00
C LEU A 185 -8.59 -0.27 24.65
N ARG A 186 -7.73 -0.50 25.65
CA ARG A 186 -7.59 -1.81 26.28
C ARG A 186 -8.85 -2.27 27.01
N GLU A 187 -9.63 -1.34 27.55
CA GLU A 187 -10.89 -1.64 28.23
C GLU A 187 -11.94 -2.30 27.29
N VAL A 188 -11.79 -2.11 25.99
CA VAL A 188 -12.62 -2.73 24.96
C VAL A 188 -11.89 -3.88 24.22
N GLY A 189 -10.82 -4.43 24.82
CA GLY A 189 -10.10 -5.57 24.26
C GLY A 189 -9.16 -5.26 23.11
N LEU A 190 -8.85 -3.98 22.87
CA LEU A 190 -7.98 -3.56 21.76
C LEU A 190 -6.66 -2.97 22.29
N LEU A 191 -5.54 -3.38 21.71
CA LEU A 191 -4.21 -2.85 22.00
C LEU A 191 -3.57 -2.35 20.68
N ILE A 192 -3.35 -1.03 20.59
CA ILE A 192 -2.94 -0.37 19.35
C ILE A 192 -1.44 -0.50 19.16
N TRP A 193 -0.99 -1.03 18.01
CA TRP A 193 0.42 -1.22 17.69
C TRP A 193 0.91 -0.38 16.49
N ALA A 194 -0.02 0.14 15.67
CA ALA A 194 0.30 1.05 14.57
C ALA A 194 -0.89 1.97 14.27
N SER A 195 -0.64 3.00 13.47
CA SER A 195 -1.68 3.95 13.06
C SER A 195 -1.36 4.54 11.68
N THR A 196 -2.35 5.19 11.06
CA THR A 196 -2.16 5.96 9.84
C THR A 196 -2.45 7.44 10.07
N GLU A 197 -2.04 8.30 9.13
CA GLU A 197 -2.38 9.72 9.14
C GLU A 197 -3.90 10.00 8.96
N HIS A 198 -4.65 8.98 8.52
CA HIS A 198 -6.12 9.05 8.40
C HIS A 198 -6.85 8.58 9.65
N GLU A 199 -6.14 8.47 10.77
CA GLU A 199 -6.67 8.07 12.09
C GLU A 199 -7.18 6.62 12.16
N ASP A 200 -6.87 5.77 11.18
CA ASP A 200 -7.08 4.33 11.33
C ASP A 200 -6.09 3.76 12.35
N LEU A 201 -6.60 2.97 13.28
CA LEU A 201 -5.81 2.36 14.35
C LEU A 201 -5.69 0.86 14.10
N TYR A 202 -4.45 0.38 14.07
CA TYR A 202 -4.13 -1.03 13.90
C TYR A 202 -3.93 -1.65 15.27
N CYS A 203 -4.77 -2.60 15.62
CA CYS A 203 -4.91 -3.15 16.95
C CYS A 203 -4.70 -4.66 16.95
N TRP A 204 -4.36 -5.21 18.11
CA TRP A 204 -4.63 -6.62 18.42
C TRP A 204 -5.94 -6.74 19.18
N GLN A 205 -6.65 -7.84 18.94
CA GLN A 205 -7.79 -8.28 19.75
C GLN A 205 -7.26 -9.13 20.90
N THR A 206 -7.10 -8.52 22.07
CA THR A 206 -6.41 -9.15 23.22
C THR A 206 -7.26 -10.19 23.93
N ASP A 207 -8.57 -10.20 23.67
CA ASP A 207 -9.51 -11.17 24.29
C ASP A 207 -9.59 -12.49 23.52
N ASP A 208 -9.00 -12.56 22.29
CA ASP A 208 -9.03 -13.76 21.45
C ASP A 208 -8.22 -14.93 22.04
N SER A 209 -7.16 -14.62 22.78
CA SER A 209 -6.25 -15.62 23.34
C SER A 209 -5.45 -15.08 24.53
N THR A 210 -5.12 -15.98 25.48
CA THR A 210 -4.16 -15.68 26.54
C THR A 210 -2.69 -15.68 26.05
N ASP A 211 -2.45 -16.23 24.85
CA ASP A 211 -1.15 -16.20 24.19
C ASP A 211 -1.10 -15.04 23.18
N PRO A 212 -0.26 -14.02 23.42
CA PRO A 212 -0.17 -12.85 22.53
C PRO A 212 0.20 -13.19 21.09
N ASP A 213 1.00 -14.23 20.87
CA ASP A 213 1.40 -14.66 19.53
C ASP A 213 0.23 -15.23 18.70
N ARG A 214 -0.93 -15.39 19.33
CA ARG A 214 -2.17 -15.86 18.72
C ARG A 214 -3.25 -14.79 18.59
N TRP A 215 -2.99 -13.57 19.03
CA TRP A 215 -3.94 -12.48 18.85
C TRP A 215 -4.14 -12.19 17.37
N SER A 216 -5.38 -11.95 16.99
CA SER A 216 -5.73 -11.47 15.65
C SER A 216 -5.55 -9.95 15.57
N VAL A 217 -5.29 -9.47 14.36
CA VAL A 217 -5.24 -8.04 14.05
C VAL A 217 -6.66 -7.53 13.81
N ALA A 218 -6.94 -6.32 14.22
CA ALA A 218 -8.13 -5.57 13.82
C ALA A 218 -7.75 -4.15 13.43
N ILE A 219 -8.48 -3.57 12.48
CA ILE A 219 -8.41 -2.14 12.19
C ILE A 219 -9.64 -1.50 12.80
N ARG A 220 -9.42 -0.47 13.64
CA ARG A 220 -10.48 0.45 14.03
C ARG A 220 -10.37 1.66 13.11
N THR A 221 -11.36 1.81 12.23
CA THR A 221 -11.42 2.90 11.25
C THR A 221 -11.78 4.23 11.92
N PHE A 222 -11.58 5.33 11.20
CA PHE A 222 -12.01 6.65 11.61
C PHE A 222 -13.51 6.70 11.99
N ASP A 223 -14.36 5.92 11.33
CA ASP A 223 -15.80 5.82 11.61
C ASP A 223 -16.14 4.88 12.79
N ASP A 224 -15.14 4.49 13.59
CA ASP A 224 -15.27 3.57 14.73
C ASP A 224 -15.68 2.12 14.37
N GLU A 225 -15.61 1.74 13.10
CA GLU A 225 -15.81 0.36 12.69
C GLU A 225 -14.58 -0.48 13.03
N VAL A 226 -14.79 -1.69 13.57
CA VAL A 226 -13.72 -2.64 13.88
C VAL A 226 -13.77 -3.78 12.88
N VAL A 227 -12.74 -3.88 12.04
CA VAL A 227 -12.61 -4.91 10.99
C VAL A 227 -11.53 -5.91 11.38
N PRO A 228 -11.87 -7.17 11.72
CA PRO A 228 -10.92 -8.19 12.16
C PRO A 228 -10.22 -8.91 11.01
N PHE A 229 -8.97 -9.36 11.28
CA PHE A 229 -8.14 -10.16 10.38
C PHE A 229 -7.42 -11.26 11.15
N ASP A 230 -7.66 -12.52 10.82
CA ASP A 230 -6.97 -13.66 11.45
C ASP A 230 -5.56 -13.82 10.89
N CYS A 231 -4.66 -12.99 11.40
CA CYS A 231 -3.23 -12.99 11.04
C CYS A 231 -2.41 -12.27 12.11
N SER A 232 -1.08 -12.43 12.08
CA SER A 232 -0.15 -11.68 12.91
C SER A 232 0.09 -10.25 12.38
N ALA A 233 0.70 -9.38 13.17
CA ALA A 233 0.95 -7.98 12.78
C ALA A 233 1.89 -7.89 11.58
N ALA A 234 2.99 -8.65 11.56
CA ALA A 234 3.92 -8.66 10.42
C ALA A 234 3.28 -9.24 9.15
N GLU A 235 2.47 -10.31 9.29
CA GLU A 235 1.71 -10.87 8.18
C GLU A 235 0.72 -9.86 7.62
N PHE A 236 0.01 -9.15 8.51
CA PHE A 236 -0.94 -8.11 8.11
C PHE A 236 -0.27 -7.03 7.25
N ILE A 237 0.89 -6.50 7.70
CA ILE A 237 1.63 -5.50 6.91
C ILE A 237 2.05 -6.08 5.55
N CYS A 238 2.57 -7.30 5.50
CA CYS A 238 2.90 -7.93 4.22
C CYS A 238 1.69 -7.99 3.28
N ARG A 239 0.51 -8.35 3.80
CA ARG A 239 -0.72 -8.43 3.00
C ARG A 239 -1.14 -7.07 2.45
N ILE A 240 -1.16 -6.02 3.27
CA ILE A 240 -1.55 -4.68 2.79
C ILE A 240 -0.55 -4.09 1.80
N LEU A 241 0.74 -4.43 1.91
CA LEU A 241 1.76 -3.98 0.97
C LEU A 241 1.70 -4.73 -0.37
N LEU A 242 1.29 -6.00 -0.39
CA LEU A 242 1.43 -6.86 -1.56
C LEU A 242 0.12 -7.25 -2.22
N ASP A 243 -0.98 -7.38 -1.46
CA ASP A 243 -2.26 -7.81 -2.01
C ASP A 243 -3.10 -6.62 -2.49
N PRO A 244 -3.27 -6.44 -3.81
CA PRO A 244 -4.06 -5.34 -4.36
C PRO A 244 -5.56 -5.48 -4.09
N HIS A 245 -6.02 -6.63 -3.63
CA HIS A 245 -7.43 -6.89 -3.30
C HIS A 245 -7.73 -6.74 -1.81
N HIS A 246 -6.70 -6.57 -0.97
CA HIS A 246 -6.92 -6.32 0.45
C HIS A 246 -7.72 -5.02 0.65
N PRO A 247 -8.74 -4.98 1.53
CA PRO A 247 -9.57 -3.78 1.72
C PRO A 247 -8.78 -2.54 2.14
N PHE A 248 -7.70 -2.73 2.88
CA PHE A 248 -6.77 -1.66 3.31
C PHE A 248 -5.45 -1.68 2.53
N THR A 249 -5.49 -2.09 1.27
CA THR A 249 -4.27 -2.30 0.49
C THR A 249 -3.47 -1.02 0.25
N MET A 250 -2.16 -1.11 0.39
CA MET A 250 -1.18 -0.13 -0.05
C MET A 250 -0.49 -0.55 -1.37
N ALA A 251 -0.70 -1.81 -1.81
CA ALA A 251 -0.10 -2.37 -3.01
C ALA A 251 -0.49 -1.62 -4.31
N ARG A 252 -1.55 -0.81 -4.28
CA ARG A 252 -2.03 -0.03 -5.43
C ARG A 252 -1.29 1.29 -5.61
N TYR A 253 -0.57 1.75 -4.59
CA TYR A 253 0.00 3.11 -4.58
C TYR A 253 1.47 3.15 -4.97
N PHE A 254 2.22 2.06 -4.73
CA PHE A 254 3.65 2.01 -4.92
C PHE A 254 4.06 0.75 -5.67
N ASP A 255 5.03 0.89 -6.57
CA ASP A 255 5.66 -0.24 -7.29
C ASP A 255 6.84 -0.85 -6.52
N THR A 256 7.32 -0.13 -5.52
CA THR A 256 8.30 -0.58 -4.52
C THR A 256 7.85 -0.11 -3.16
N HIS A 257 8.17 -0.89 -2.13
CA HIS A 257 7.85 -0.56 -0.75
C HIS A 257 9.13 -0.23 0.01
N TRP A 258 9.02 0.62 1.04
CA TRP A 258 10.15 1.02 1.88
C TRP A 258 9.69 1.23 3.32
N PHE A 259 10.67 1.26 4.23
CA PHE A 259 10.45 1.74 5.58
C PHE A 259 11.23 3.03 5.78
N MET A 260 10.57 4.07 6.26
CA MET A 260 11.18 5.35 6.63
C MET A 260 11.41 5.36 8.14
N ASN A 261 12.66 5.27 8.57
CA ASN A 261 13.01 5.39 9.98
C ASN A 261 13.09 6.87 10.36
N TYR A 262 12.35 7.29 11.38
CA TYR A 262 12.28 8.70 11.80
C TYR A 262 13.56 9.21 12.46
N ARG A 263 14.42 8.31 12.97
CA ARG A 263 15.70 8.69 13.59
C ARG A 263 16.82 8.91 12.58
N GLU A 264 16.75 8.31 11.41
CA GLU A 264 17.72 8.54 10.32
C GLU A 264 17.45 9.85 9.57
N SER A 265 16.36 10.54 9.89
CA SER A 265 15.92 11.77 9.24
C SER A 265 16.32 13.03 10.02
N GLU A 266 16.98 12.90 11.19
CA GLU A 266 17.57 13.99 11.98
C GLU A 266 19.08 14.16 11.68
#